data_5b7223b60be5fa9bb64eafd489c1bc82
#
_entry.id   5b7223b60be5fa9bb64eafd489c1bc82
#
_cell.length_a   1.000
_cell.length_b   1.000
_cell.length_c   1.000
_cell.angle_alpha   90.00
_cell.angle_beta   90.00
_cell.angle_gamma   90.00
#
_symmetry.space_group_name_H-M   'P 1'
#
loop_
_entity.id
_entity.type
_entity.pdbx_description
1 polymer ?
#
loop_
_entity_poly.entity_id
_entity_poly.type
_entity_poly.pdbx_seq_one_letter_code
_entity_poly.pdbx_strand_id
1 'polypeptide(L)'
;SYYDKYATPANGGNSMSNSSLVNYTKLSPNHSGARTHAIDRITPHCVVGQCSVETLGNVFAPTSRQASCNYGIGVDGRVLLCVDEGNRSWCTSSNANDQRAVTIECASDTTAPYAFKDVVYQKLITLCVDICKRNGKKKLLWLGDKNKTLNYSPKSDEMVLTVHRWFANKSCPGDWMYARMGDLASKVTAQLGGSTAQPSAPSTPSTPAAGLDIGTVVNFAGGKHYTSANAASGSAAKAGPAKITAISANAKHPYHVIHTDATSNVYGWVDANTISVEGGSADVNYLVRITATDLNIR
;
A
#
# COMPACT_ATOMS: atom_id res chain seq x y z
N SER A 1 42.74 -12.90 -3.41
CA SER A 1 41.43 -12.98 -2.82
C SER A 1 40.36 -12.63 -3.85
N TYR A 2 39.31 -13.42 -3.95
CA TYR A 2 38.27 -13.39 -5.02
C TYR A 2 37.34 -12.17 -4.95
N TYR A 3 37.54 -11.28 -4.01
CA TYR A 3 36.66 -10.12 -3.75
C TYR A 3 37.07 -8.81 -4.39
N ASP A 4 38.23 -8.73 -5.05
CA ASP A 4 38.77 -7.47 -5.58
C ASP A 4 38.48 -7.19 -7.06
N LYS A 5 37.60 -7.95 -7.72
CA LYS A 5 37.34 -7.80 -9.18
C LYS A 5 36.13 -6.93 -9.56
N TYR A 6 35.45 -6.35 -8.61
CA TYR A 6 34.32 -5.42 -8.89
C TYR A 6 34.54 -4.07 -8.23
N ALA A 7 35.67 -3.46 -8.51
CA ALA A 7 35.86 -2.05 -8.22
C ALA A 7 34.91 -1.24 -9.12
N THR A 8 33.97 -0.55 -8.50
CA THR A 8 33.03 0.38 -9.12
C THR A 8 33.74 1.50 -9.86
N PRO A 9 33.29 1.90 -11.06
CA PRO A 9 33.74 3.15 -11.68
C PRO A 9 33.30 4.33 -10.81
N ALA A 10 34.26 5.15 -10.44
CA ALA A 10 34.04 6.43 -9.80
C ALA A 10 33.29 7.36 -10.76
N ASN A 11 31.98 7.49 -10.60
CA ASN A 11 31.24 8.64 -11.07
C ASN A 11 30.39 9.12 -9.88
N GLY A 12 30.54 10.41 -9.52
CA GLY A 12 29.98 11.04 -8.35
C GLY A 12 28.45 11.01 -8.31
N GLY A 13 27.91 9.88 -7.85
CA GLY A 13 26.53 9.68 -7.50
C GLY A 13 26.51 8.88 -6.22
N ASN A 14 25.65 9.26 -5.28
CA ASN A 14 25.42 8.57 -4.04
C ASN A 14 25.47 7.06 -4.23
N SER A 15 26.42 6.39 -3.58
CA SER A 15 26.45 4.93 -3.43
C SER A 15 25.13 4.51 -2.82
N MET A 16 24.25 3.89 -3.62
CA MET A 16 22.94 3.42 -3.17
C MET A 16 23.17 2.22 -2.24
N SER A 17 23.17 2.47 -0.94
CA SER A 17 23.23 1.43 0.08
C SER A 17 21.87 0.74 0.22
N ASN A 18 21.90 -0.55 0.55
CA ASN A 18 20.69 -1.29 0.94
C ASN A 18 20.13 -0.74 2.26
N SER A 19 18.86 -1.02 2.52
CA SER A 19 18.19 -0.63 3.77
C SER A 19 18.88 -1.25 4.98
N SER A 20 19.08 -0.47 6.02
CA SER A 20 19.53 -0.96 7.34
C SER A 20 18.44 -1.76 8.09
N LEU A 21 17.21 -1.77 7.59
CA LEU A 21 16.10 -2.55 8.13
C LEU A 21 16.15 -4.04 7.76
N VAL A 22 17.10 -4.45 6.92
CA VAL A 22 17.28 -5.85 6.50
C VAL A 22 17.63 -6.72 7.70
N ASN A 23 16.85 -7.79 7.89
CA ASN A 23 17.08 -8.79 8.95
C ASN A 23 17.67 -10.10 8.39
N TYR A 24 17.45 -10.37 7.11
CA TYR A 24 17.88 -11.58 6.44
C TYR A 24 18.30 -11.30 5.01
N THR A 25 19.42 -11.84 4.59
CA THR A 25 19.93 -11.67 3.21
C THR A 25 20.02 -13.02 2.53
N LYS A 26 19.34 -13.15 1.40
CA LYS A 26 19.51 -14.26 0.47
C LYS A 26 19.42 -13.73 -0.95
N LEU A 27 20.57 -13.44 -1.54
CA LEU A 27 20.62 -12.82 -2.86
C LEU A 27 20.18 -13.83 -3.94
N SER A 28 19.31 -13.35 -4.82
CA SER A 28 18.86 -14.05 -6.01
C SER A 28 19.76 -13.75 -7.19
N PRO A 29 20.08 -14.75 -8.04
CA PRO A 29 20.77 -14.52 -9.31
C PRO A 29 19.86 -13.89 -10.39
N ASN A 30 18.56 -13.81 -10.14
CA ASN A 30 17.55 -13.36 -11.09
C ASN A 30 17.45 -11.83 -11.10
N HIS A 31 18.42 -11.14 -11.65
CA HIS A 31 18.44 -9.68 -11.78
C HIS A 31 19.24 -9.24 -13.00
N SER A 32 19.05 -8.02 -13.44
CA SER A 32 19.72 -7.47 -14.64
C SER A 32 20.98 -6.67 -14.33
N GLY A 33 21.49 -6.71 -13.10
CA GLY A 33 22.60 -5.86 -12.67
C GLY A 33 22.17 -4.42 -12.45
N ALA A 34 23.12 -3.48 -12.56
CA ALA A 34 22.92 -2.08 -12.25
C ALA A 34 21.75 -1.46 -13.03
N ARG A 35 20.99 -0.61 -12.36
CA ARG A 35 19.87 0.13 -12.95
C ARG A 35 20.35 1.08 -14.04
N THR A 36 19.54 1.24 -15.07
CA THR A 36 19.75 2.23 -16.15
C THR A 36 19.01 3.54 -15.89
N HIS A 37 18.25 3.63 -14.81
CA HIS A 37 17.47 4.79 -14.41
C HIS A 37 17.59 5.01 -12.90
N ALA A 38 17.53 6.26 -12.46
CA ALA A 38 17.45 6.59 -11.03
C ALA A 38 16.17 6.03 -10.42
N ILE A 39 16.21 5.68 -9.13
CA ILE A 39 15.04 5.20 -8.40
C ILE A 39 14.08 6.35 -8.17
N ASP A 40 12.88 6.24 -8.73
CA ASP A 40 11.77 7.17 -8.57
C ASP A 40 10.42 6.48 -8.45
N ARG A 41 10.42 5.14 -8.31
CA ARG A 41 9.22 4.32 -8.09
C ARG A 41 9.42 3.32 -6.97
N ILE A 42 8.31 2.95 -6.32
CA ILE A 42 8.21 1.78 -5.44
C ILE A 42 7.02 0.94 -5.91
N THR A 43 7.22 -0.37 -6.01
CA THR A 43 6.16 -1.31 -6.41
C THR A 43 6.00 -2.38 -5.33
N PRO A 44 4.98 -2.25 -4.44
CA PRO A 44 4.64 -3.31 -3.50
C PRO A 44 3.85 -4.41 -4.19
N HIS A 45 4.14 -5.66 -3.80
CA HIS A 45 3.52 -6.89 -4.30
C HIS A 45 2.93 -7.71 -3.15
N CYS A 46 1.97 -8.59 -3.45
CA CYS A 46 1.54 -9.66 -2.57
C CYS A 46 2.11 -10.99 -3.05
N VAL A 47 2.77 -11.73 -2.16
CA VAL A 47 3.41 -13.02 -2.51
C VAL A 47 2.41 -14.19 -2.54
N VAL A 48 1.18 -13.95 -2.08
CA VAL A 48 0.11 -14.97 -1.98
C VAL A 48 0.55 -16.14 -1.08
N GLY A 49 1.05 -15.81 0.10
CA GLY A 49 1.47 -16.76 1.14
C GLY A 49 1.89 -16.05 2.41
N GLN A 50 1.49 -16.58 3.55
CA GLN A 50 1.92 -16.12 4.88
C GLN A 50 3.29 -16.76 5.21
N CYS A 51 4.30 -16.36 4.46
CA CYS A 51 5.62 -16.97 4.50
C CYS A 51 6.66 -16.15 5.28
N SER A 52 7.69 -16.84 5.75
CA SER A 52 8.86 -16.21 6.37
C SER A 52 9.79 -15.59 5.32
N VAL A 53 10.74 -14.76 5.76
CA VAL A 53 11.78 -14.20 4.89
C VAL A 53 12.68 -15.31 4.31
N GLU A 54 12.91 -16.38 5.07
CA GLU A 54 13.67 -17.56 4.60
C GLU A 54 12.95 -18.24 3.44
N THR A 55 11.64 -18.44 3.57
CA THR A 55 10.82 -19.01 2.50
C THR A 55 10.82 -18.12 1.26
N LEU A 56 10.64 -16.80 1.43
CA LEU A 56 10.71 -15.84 0.32
C LEU A 56 12.08 -15.90 -0.39
N GLY A 57 13.16 -15.89 0.36
CA GLY A 57 14.50 -16.00 -0.19
C GLY A 57 14.70 -17.30 -0.98
N ASN A 58 14.17 -18.42 -0.48
CA ASN A 58 14.24 -19.72 -1.15
C ASN A 58 13.41 -19.74 -2.45
N VAL A 59 12.28 -19.05 -2.51
CA VAL A 59 11.44 -18.96 -3.72
C VAL A 59 12.21 -18.31 -4.88
N PHE A 60 13.01 -17.29 -4.60
CA PHE A 60 13.70 -16.51 -5.62
C PHE A 60 15.17 -16.93 -5.85
N ALA A 61 15.70 -17.88 -5.07
CA ALA A 61 17.08 -18.34 -5.19
C ALA A 61 17.38 -19.14 -6.47
N PRO A 62 16.49 -20.04 -6.98
CA PRO A 62 16.79 -20.79 -8.19
C PRO A 62 16.80 -19.90 -9.44
N THR A 63 17.79 -20.09 -10.32
CA THR A 63 17.82 -19.40 -11.63
C THR A 63 16.58 -19.70 -12.48
N SER A 64 16.05 -20.93 -12.35
CA SER A 64 14.83 -21.35 -13.06
C SER A 64 13.59 -20.58 -12.67
N ARG A 65 13.59 -19.87 -11.52
CA ARG A 65 12.45 -19.05 -11.09
C ARG A 65 12.20 -17.88 -12.03
N GLN A 66 13.24 -17.31 -12.64
CA GLN A 66 13.15 -16.17 -13.57
C GLN A 66 12.36 -14.98 -13.01
N ALA A 67 12.39 -14.82 -11.69
CA ALA A 67 11.75 -13.73 -10.96
C ALA A 67 12.52 -13.42 -9.68
N SER A 68 12.39 -12.21 -9.19
CA SER A 68 12.98 -11.73 -7.94
C SER A 68 12.29 -10.46 -7.45
N CYS A 69 12.70 -9.97 -6.28
CA CYS A 69 12.35 -8.66 -5.76
C CYS A 69 13.61 -8.01 -5.16
N ASN A 70 13.59 -6.71 -4.91
CA ASN A 70 14.67 -6.09 -4.15
C ASN A 70 14.54 -6.49 -2.67
N TYR A 71 13.39 -6.26 -2.09
CA TYR A 71 13.11 -6.61 -0.70
C TYR A 71 11.91 -7.54 -0.58
N GLY A 72 11.87 -8.30 0.49
CA GLY A 72 10.70 -9.03 0.93
C GLY A 72 10.35 -8.69 2.37
N ILE A 73 9.06 -8.77 2.72
CA ILE A 73 8.60 -8.63 4.10
C ILE A 73 7.90 -9.92 4.49
N GLY A 74 8.48 -10.63 5.46
CA GLY A 74 7.93 -11.87 5.98
C GLY A 74 6.72 -11.65 6.88
N VAL A 75 6.02 -12.73 7.17
CA VAL A 75 4.78 -12.74 7.97
C VAL A 75 4.94 -12.14 9.38
N ASP A 76 6.15 -12.12 9.90
CA ASP A 76 6.54 -11.54 11.20
C ASP A 76 7.08 -10.10 11.10
N GLY A 77 7.09 -9.52 9.91
CA GLY A 77 7.59 -8.17 9.66
C GLY A 77 9.10 -8.06 9.48
N ARG A 78 9.87 -9.17 9.50
CA ARG A 78 11.29 -9.13 9.12
C ARG A 78 11.45 -8.80 7.63
N VAL A 79 12.58 -8.17 7.30
CA VAL A 79 12.90 -7.73 5.94
C VAL A 79 13.98 -8.62 5.33
N LEU A 80 13.69 -9.15 4.14
CA LEU A 80 14.62 -9.85 3.26
C LEU A 80 15.31 -8.86 2.31
N LEU A 81 16.61 -8.98 2.13
CA LEU A 81 17.32 -8.48 0.95
C LEU A 81 17.46 -9.62 -0.06
N CYS A 82 16.81 -9.49 -1.21
CA CYS A 82 16.80 -10.50 -2.27
C CYS A 82 17.62 -10.06 -3.50
N VAL A 83 17.54 -8.79 -3.89
CA VAL A 83 18.39 -8.16 -4.91
C VAL A 83 18.82 -6.80 -4.38
N ASP A 84 20.10 -6.48 -4.50
CA ASP A 84 20.62 -5.18 -4.10
C ASP A 84 19.77 -4.03 -4.66
N GLU A 85 19.51 -3.01 -3.86
CA GLU A 85 18.64 -1.91 -4.25
C GLU A 85 19.14 -1.17 -5.51
N GLY A 86 20.45 -1.12 -5.70
CA GLY A 86 21.08 -0.57 -6.89
C GLY A 86 20.90 -1.39 -8.17
N ASN A 87 20.38 -2.61 -8.05
CA ASN A 87 20.17 -3.52 -9.17
C ASN A 87 18.69 -3.62 -9.55
N ARG A 88 18.42 -3.85 -10.84
CA ARG A 88 17.08 -4.10 -11.34
C ARG A 88 16.66 -5.52 -11.03
N SER A 89 15.61 -5.69 -10.22
CA SER A 89 14.92 -6.97 -9.98
C SER A 89 14.04 -7.38 -11.18
N TRP A 90 13.59 -8.62 -11.18
CA TRP A 90 12.61 -9.16 -12.13
C TRP A 90 11.29 -9.44 -11.41
N CYS A 91 10.51 -8.39 -11.12
CA CYS A 91 9.36 -8.49 -10.23
C CYS A 91 8.01 -8.16 -10.90
N THR A 92 7.99 -7.14 -11.76
CA THR A 92 6.74 -6.49 -12.16
C THR A 92 6.30 -6.81 -13.59
N SER A 93 6.98 -7.72 -14.28
CA SER A 93 6.77 -8.04 -15.70
C SER A 93 6.96 -6.82 -16.63
N SER A 94 7.69 -5.82 -16.19
CA SER A 94 7.99 -4.60 -16.93
C SER A 94 9.43 -4.18 -16.70
N ASN A 95 10.26 -4.29 -17.74
CA ASN A 95 11.63 -3.81 -17.69
C ASN A 95 11.67 -2.31 -17.33
N ALA A 96 10.89 -1.51 -18.02
CA ALA A 96 10.86 -0.06 -17.81
C ALA A 96 10.48 0.32 -16.38
N ASN A 97 9.50 -0.36 -15.76
CA ASN A 97 9.14 -0.11 -14.38
C ASN A 97 10.25 -0.56 -13.42
N ASP A 98 10.76 -1.78 -13.60
CA ASP A 98 11.73 -2.36 -12.66
C ASP A 98 13.10 -1.68 -12.71
N GLN A 99 13.46 -1.01 -13.80
CA GLN A 99 14.64 -0.14 -13.85
C GLN A 99 14.52 1.07 -12.90
N ARG A 100 13.31 1.52 -12.61
CA ARG A 100 13.00 2.71 -11.82
C ARG A 100 12.48 2.35 -10.42
N ALA A 101 11.95 1.16 -10.24
CA ALA A 101 11.23 0.79 -9.04
C ALA A 101 12.07 -0.06 -8.08
N VAL A 102 12.03 0.27 -6.80
CA VAL A 102 12.30 -0.67 -5.73
C VAL A 102 11.08 -1.55 -5.56
N THR A 103 11.25 -2.85 -5.71
CA THR A 103 10.16 -3.83 -5.65
C THR A 103 10.17 -4.55 -4.31
N ILE A 104 8.99 -4.74 -3.72
CA ILE A 104 8.83 -5.28 -2.37
C ILE A 104 7.76 -6.38 -2.38
N GLU A 105 8.16 -7.63 -2.16
CA GLU A 105 7.22 -8.73 -2.00
C GLU A 105 6.77 -8.84 -0.54
N CYS A 106 5.47 -8.81 -0.30
CA CYS A 106 4.90 -8.82 1.04
C CYS A 106 4.15 -10.11 1.32
N ALA A 107 4.37 -10.72 2.48
CA ALA A 107 3.57 -11.84 2.96
C ALA A 107 2.09 -11.44 3.00
N SER A 108 1.23 -12.31 2.48
CA SER A 108 -0.20 -12.04 2.33
C SER A 108 -1.02 -13.32 2.46
N ASP A 109 -2.33 -13.18 2.61
CA ASP A 109 -3.23 -14.32 2.55
C ASP A 109 -3.15 -15.03 1.21
N THR A 110 -3.50 -16.32 1.21
CA THR A 110 -3.49 -17.18 0.01
C THR A 110 -4.76 -17.04 -0.82
N THR A 111 -5.78 -16.39 -0.29
CA THR A 111 -7.07 -16.18 -0.93
C THR A 111 -7.38 -14.68 -1.07
N ALA A 112 -8.14 -14.33 -2.09
CA ALA A 112 -8.60 -12.95 -2.27
C ALA A 112 -9.32 -12.44 -1.00
N PRO A 113 -9.10 -11.19 -0.62
CA PRO A 113 -8.43 -10.10 -1.31
C PRO A 113 -6.91 -10.03 -1.09
N TYR A 114 -6.26 -11.10 -0.62
CA TYR A 114 -4.81 -11.23 -0.35
C TYR A 114 -4.31 -10.25 0.70
N ALA A 115 -5.01 -10.20 1.84
CA ALA A 115 -4.74 -9.27 2.91
C ALA A 115 -3.35 -9.49 3.53
N PHE A 116 -2.72 -8.38 3.94
CA PHE A 116 -1.50 -8.41 4.74
C PHE A 116 -1.86 -8.41 6.23
N LYS A 117 -1.04 -9.06 7.05
CA LYS A 117 -1.09 -8.82 8.50
C LYS A 117 -0.65 -7.40 8.80
N ASP A 118 -1.14 -6.85 9.92
CA ASP A 118 -0.81 -5.47 10.31
C ASP A 118 0.71 -5.26 10.43
N VAL A 119 1.43 -6.19 11.04
CA VAL A 119 2.89 -6.12 11.19
C VAL A 119 3.61 -6.01 9.84
N VAL A 120 3.10 -6.68 8.80
CA VAL A 120 3.64 -6.62 7.44
C VAL A 120 3.37 -5.24 6.81
N TYR A 121 2.14 -4.75 6.95
CA TYR A 121 1.78 -3.44 6.42
C TYR A 121 2.52 -2.30 7.10
N GLN A 122 2.66 -2.32 8.44
CA GLN A 122 3.45 -1.34 9.18
C GLN A 122 4.93 -1.37 8.77
N LYS A 123 5.49 -2.57 8.55
CA LYS A 123 6.85 -2.70 8.05
C LYS A 123 7.00 -2.17 6.62
N LEU A 124 6.01 -2.37 5.76
CA LEU A 124 6.00 -1.79 4.41
C LEU A 124 6.07 -0.27 4.47
N ILE A 125 5.28 0.37 5.33
CA ILE A 125 5.34 1.82 5.54
C ILE A 125 6.75 2.25 5.96
N THR A 126 7.32 1.58 6.98
CA THR A 126 8.66 1.90 7.51
C THR A 126 9.75 1.72 6.44
N LEU A 127 9.69 0.65 5.67
CA LEU A 127 10.65 0.38 4.58
C LEU A 127 10.53 1.41 3.45
N CYS A 128 9.32 1.79 3.07
CA CYS A 128 9.09 2.84 2.08
C CYS A 128 9.64 4.19 2.54
N VAL A 129 9.49 4.54 3.83
CA VAL A 129 10.08 5.75 4.41
C VAL A 129 11.61 5.72 4.30
N ASP A 130 12.23 4.60 4.67
CA ASP A 130 13.67 4.43 4.57
C ASP A 130 14.18 4.54 3.13
N ILE A 131 13.54 3.85 2.18
CA ILE A 131 13.86 3.92 0.75
C ILE A 131 13.74 5.37 0.25
N CYS A 132 12.65 6.06 0.56
CA CYS A 132 12.44 7.45 0.16
C CYS A 132 13.55 8.36 0.72
N LYS A 133 13.86 8.26 2.00
CA LYS A 133 14.92 9.08 2.64
C LYS A 133 16.27 8.87 1.97
N ARG A 134 16.68 7.62 1.76
CA ARG A 134 17.98 7.29 1.15
C ARG A 134 18.08 7.73 -0.31
N ASN A 135 16.96 7.84 -1.01
CA ASN A 135 16.88 8.33 -2.38
C ASN A 135 16.52 9.82 -2.48
N GLY A 136 16.61 10.59 -1.38
CA GLY A 136 16.36 12.03 -1.35
C GLY A 136 14.91 12.43 -1.61
N LYS A 137 13.95 11.52 -1.40
CA LYS A 137 12.54 11.77 -1.66
C LYS A 137 11.84 12.30 -0.40
N LYS A 138 10.99 13.29 -0.59
CA LYS A 138 10.18 13.93 0.45
C LYS A 138 8.70 13.60 0.36
N LYS A 139 8.28 12.98 -0.72
CA LYS A 139 6.89 12.59 -0.98
C LYS A 139 6.82 11.23 -1.64
N LEU A 140 5.86 10.42 -1.22
CA LEU A 140 5.42 9.22 -1.92
C LEU A 140 4.03 9.48 -2.50
N LEU A 141 3.88 9.32 -3.82
CA LEU A 141 2.66 9.65 -4.55
C LEU A 141 1.92 8.39 -5.00
N TRP A 142 0.61 8.38 -4.83
CA TRP A 142 -0.30 7.45 -5.47
C TRP A 142 -1.26 8.20 -6.40
N LEU A 143 -1.11 8.03 -7.71
CA LEU A 143 -1.93 8.73 -8.69
C LEU A 143 -3.21 7.98 -9.07
N GLY A 144 -3.32 6.71 -8.66
CA GLY A 144 -4.54 5.90 -8.75
C GLY A 144 -4.94 5.44 -10.16
N ASP A 145 -4.24 5.87 -11.18
CA ASP A 145 -4.52 5.56 -12.58
C ASP A 145 -3.24 5.18 -13.33
N LYS A 146 -3.29 4.09 -14.11
CA LYS A 146 -2.14 3.57 -14.86
C LYS A 146 -1.60 4.61 -15.84
N ASN A 147 -2.44 5.14 -16.71
CA ASN A 147 -2.00 6.03 -17.78
C ASN A 147 -1.47 7.35 -17.22
N LYS A 148 -2.16 7.91 -16.23
CA LYS A 148 -1.72 9.09 -15.51
C LYS A 148 -0.35 8.86 -14.86
N THR A 149 -0.15 7.72 -14.21
CA THR A 149 1.09 7.40 -13.50
C THR A 149 2.26 7.18 -14.47
N LEU A 150 2.04 6.43 -15.54
CA LEU A 150 3.11 6.11 -16.49
C LEU A 150 3.54 7.32 -17.33
N ASN A 151 2.66 8.31 -17.50
CA ASN A 151 2.95 9.58 -18.18
C ASN A 151 3.40 10.68 -17.22
N TYR A 152 3.45 10.41 -15.91
CA TYR A 152 3.90 11.38 -14.92
C TYR A 152 5.42 11.43 -14.85
N SER A 153 5.97 12.63 -14.87
CA SER A 153 7.39 12.89 -14.64
C SER A 153 7.61 13.34 -13.20
N PRO A 154 8.08 12.46 -12.30
CA PRO A 154 8.28 12.80 -10.91
C PRO A 154 9.31 13.94 -10.76
N LYS A 155 9.06 14.85 -9.84
CA LYS A 155 10.07 15.83 -9.40
C LYS A 155 11.20 15.11 -8.65
N SER A 156 12.32 15.77 -8.47
CA SER A 156 13.49 15.17 -7.82
C SER A 156 13.23 14.66 -6.41
N ASP A 157 12.30 15.27 -5.70
CA ASP A 157 11.89 14.92 -4.34
C ASP A 157 10.64 14.02 -4.25
N GLU A 158 10.16 13.51 -5.38
CA GLU A 158 8.97 12.67 -5.47
C GLU A 158 9.33 11.21 -5.80
N MET A 159 8.68 10.28 -5.12
CA MET A 159 8.65 8.85 -5.39
C MET A 159 7.22 8.46 -5.76
N VAL A 160 7.05 7.59 -6.75
CA VAL A 160 5.72 7.23 -7.27
C VAL A 160 5.45 5.75 -7.07
N LEU A 161 4.26 5.43 -6.56
CA LEU A 161 3.79 4.05 -6.45
C LEU A 161 3.27 3.52 -7.78
N THR A 162 3.67 2.30 -8.12
CA THR A 162 3.12 1.51 -9.23
C THR A 162 2.69 0.13 -8.72
N VAL A 163 1.94 -0.61 -9.51
CA VAL A 163 1.42 -1.93 -9.14
C VAL A 163 1.54 -2.92 -10.30
N HIS A 164 1.77 -4.19 -9.98
CA HIS A 164 1.99 -5.26 -10.94
C HIS A 164 0.84 -5.44 -11.93
N ARG A 165 -0.41 -5.31 -11.47
CA ARG A 165 -1.60 -5.47 -12.32
C ARG A 165 -1.70 -4.47 -13.47
N TRP A 166 -0.92 -3.40 -13.45
CA TRP A 166 -0.85 -2.46 -14.57
C TRP A 166 0.02 -2.96 -15.73
N PHE A 167 0.88 -3.93 -15.49
CA PHE A 167 1.88 -4.41 -16.45
C PHE A 167 1.63 -5.84 -16.93
N ALA A 168 0.82 -6.60 -16.20
CA ALA A 168 0.48 -7.98 -16.53
C ALA A 168 -0.94 -8.32 -16.04
N ASN A 169 -1.54 -9.36 -16.61
CA ASN A 169 -2.82 -9.89 -16.15
C ASN A 169 -2.62 -10.65 -14.82
N LYS A 170 -2.52 -9.92 -13.73
CA LYS A 170 -2.27 -10.39 -12.36
C LYS A 170 -3.18 -9.71 -11.36
N SER A 171 -3.54 -10.40 -10.29
CA SER A 171 -4.27 -9.81 -9.15
C SER A 171 -3.38 -8.96 -8.24
N CYS A 172 -2.05 -9.19 -8.28
CA CYS A 172 -1.07 -8.45 -7.47
C CYS A 172 -1.22 -6.93 -7.65
N PRO A 173 -1.18 -6.14 -6.58
CA PRO A 173 -0.84 -6.47 -5.19
C PRO A 173 -2.01 -7.02 -4.35
N GLY A 174 -3.11 -7.47 -4.95
CA GLY A 174 -4.35 -7.86 -4.30
C GLY A 174 -5.25 -6.65 -4.02
N ASP A 175 -6.56 -6.87 -3.94
CA ASP A 175 -7.52 -5.77 -3.75
C ASP A 175 -7.39 -5.13 -2.37
N TRP A 176 -6.99 -5.91 -1.36
CA TRP A 176 -6.73 -5.38 -0.02
C TRP A 176 -5.63 -4.30 -0.03
N MET A 177 -4.48 -4.58 -0.65
CA MET A 177 -3.38 -3.63 -0.74
C MET A 177 -3.66 -2.52 -1.76
N TYR A 178 -4.29 -2.85 -2.88
CA TYR A 178 -4.65 -1.85 -3.90
C TYR A 178 -5.53 -0.73 -3.32
N ALA A 179 -6.50 -1.10 -2.48
CA ALA A 179 -7.34 -0.14 -1.77
C ALA A 179 -6.57 0.75 -0.77
N ARG A 180 -5.38 0.31 -0.32
CA ARG A 180 -4.55 1.00 0.68
C ARG A 180 -3.36 1.75 0.08
N MET A 181 -3.20 1.76 -1.23
CA MET A 181 -2.06 2.45 -1.87
C MET A 181 -2.04 3.95 -1.56
N GLY A 182 -3.19 4.60 -1.49
CA GLY A 182 -3.31 6.00 -1.08
C GLY A 182 -2.97 6.22 0.39
N ASP A 183 -3.40 5.32 1.27
CA ASP A 183 -3.04 5.34 2.69
C ASP A 183 -1.53 5.15 2.90
N LEU A 184 -0.91 4.20 2.19
CA LEU A 184 0.53 4.02 2.18
C LEU A 184 1.26 5.31 1.77
N ALA A 185 0.85 5.91 0.67
CA ALA A 185 1.44 7.16 0.17
C ALA A 185 1.35 8.29 1.20
N SER A 186 0.19 8.47 1.82
CA SER A 186 -0.05 9.50 2.84
C SER A 186 0.77 9.29 4.10
N LYS A 187 0.79 8.07 4.63
CA LYS A 187 1.53 7.73 5.86
C LYS A 187 3.05 7.87 5.68
N VAL A 188 3.57 7.45 4.54
CA VAL A 188 4.99 7.61 4.21
C VAL A 188 5.35 9.09 4.06
N THR A 189 4.56 9.86 3.31
CA THR A 189 4.79 11.29 3.09
C THR A 189 4.77 12.06 4.42
N ALA A 190 3.83 11.76 5.30
CA ALA A 190 3.77 12.37 6.63
C ALA A 190 5.05 12.12 7.45
N GLN A 191 5.60 10.91 7.41
CA GLN A 191 6.85 10.56 8.11
C GLN A 191 8.11 11.14 7.45
N LEU A 192 8.02 11.57 6.20
CA LEU A 192 9.08 12.30 5.50
C LEU A 192 9.09 13.80 5.83
N GLY A 193 8.15 14.28 6.64
CA GLY A 193 7.97 15.71 6.94
C GLY A 193 7.39 16.50 5.77
N GLY A 194 6.87 15.79 4.75
CA GLY A 194 6.20 16.40 3.61
C GLY A 194 4.79 16.84 3.98
N SER A 195 4.32 17.94 3.37
CA SER A 195 2.89 18.26 3.36
C SER A 195 2.17 17.21 2.52
N THR A 196 1.08 16.67 3.05
CA THR A 196 0.19 15.74 2.35
C THR A 196 -0.60 16.39 1.21
N ALA A 197 -0.27 17.63 0.86
CA ALA A 197 -0.83 18.29 -0.32
C ALA A 197 -0.38 17.56 -1.59
N GLN A 198 -1.15 16.57 -1.97
CA GLN A 198 -1.11 15.95 -3.29
C GLN A 198 -1.35 17.04 -4.35
N PRO A 199 -0.65 17.06 -5.50
CA PRO A 199 -1.01 17.94 -6.59
C PRO A 199 -2.49 17.76 -6.87
N SER A 200 -3.25 18.85 -6.79
CA SER A 200 -4.70 18.83 -6.97
C SER A 200 -5.05 18.23 -8.32
N ALA A 201 -5.40 16.95 -8.32
CA ALA A 201 -6.31 16.42 -9.31
C ALA A 201 -7.68 17.06 -9.06
N PRO A 202 -8.51 17.29 -10.07
CA PRO A 202 -9.83 17.83 -9.87
C PRO A 202 -10.54 17.00 -8.81
N SER A 203 -11.11 17.68 -7.84
CA SER A 203 -11.78 17.19 -6.63
C SER A 203 -12.45 15.83 -6.83
N THR A 204 -11.84 14.78 -6.32
CA THR A 204 -12.37 13.44 -6.23
C THR A 204 -11.98 12.84 -4.88
N PRO A 205 -12.71 11.87 -4.43
CA PRO A 205 -13.32 11.78 -3.12
C PRO A 205 -12.32 11.44 -2.01
N SER A 206 -12.61 11.96 -0.84
CA SER A 206 -11.95 11.76 0.44
C SER A 206 -11.67 10.28 0.74
N THR A 207 -10.43 10.01 1.13
CA THR A 207 -9.97 8.77 1.79
C THR A 207 -10.93 8.37 2.90
N PRO A 208 -11.28 7.07 3.02
CA PRO A 208 -12.02 6.58 4.19
C PRO A 208 -11.35 7.02 5.48
N ALA A 209 -12.07 7.72 6.34
CA ALA A 209 -11.60 8.06 7.67
C ALA A 209 -11.28 6.75 8.43
N ALA A 210 -10.17 6.74 9.18
CA ALA A 210 -9.80 5.59 10.01
C ALA A 210 -10.98 5.21 10.92
N GLY A 211 -11.40 3.94 10.87
CA GLY A 211 -12.52 3.43 11.66
C GLY A 211 -13.83 3.22 10.91
N LEU A 212 -13.87 3.42 9.60
CA LEU A 212 -15.07 3.18 8.77
C LEU A 212 -14.95 1.86 7.99
N ASP A 213 -15.09 0.74 8.70
CA ASP A 213 -15.11 -0.60 8.12
C ASP A 213 -16.53 -1.09 7.80
N ILE A 214 -16.65 -2.12 6.96
CA ILE A 214 -17.93 -2.79 6.72
C ILE A 214 -18.46 -3.32 8.05
N GLY A 215 -19.70 -3.00 8.35
CA GLY A 215 -20.35 -3.33 9.61
C GLY A 215 -20.34 -2.19 10.63
N THR A 216 -19.55 -1.15 10.44
CA THR A 216 -19.53 0.03 11.32
C THR A 216 -20.87 0.75 11.27
N VAL A 217 -21.41 1.07 12.45
CA VAL A 217 -22.55 1.97 12.58
C VAL A 217 -22.06 3.40 12.55
N VAL A 218 -22.66 4.21 11.69
CA VAL A 218 -22.32 5.60 11.43
C VAL A 218 -23.54 6.49 11.55
N ASN A 219 -23.32 7.76 11.78
CA ASN A 219 -24.36 8.77 11.63
C ASN A 219 -24.27 9.35 10.21
N PHE A 220 -25.33 9.19 9.43
CA PHE A 220 -25.48 9.84 8.13
C PHE A 220 -26.07 11.24 8.34
N ALA A 221 -25.37 12.26 7.89
CA ALA A 221 -25.75 13.67 8.09
C ALA A 221 -26.94 14.11 7.21
N GLY A 222 -27.45 13.24 6.35
CA GLY A 222 -28.43 13.59 5.33
C GLY A 222 -27.78 14.04 4.02
N GLY A 223 -28.58 14.22 3.02
CA GLY A 223 -28.11 14.64 1.68
C GLY A 223 -28.57 13.69 0.59
N LYS A 224 -27.66 13.22 -0.25
CA LYS A 224 -28.00 12.29 -1.34
C LYS A 224 -27.47 10.89 -1.08
N HIS A 225 -28.22 9.90 -1.54
CA HIS A 225 -27.73 8.55 -1.72
C HIS A 225 -27.82 8.17 -3.21
N TYR A 226 -26.95 7.28 -3.65
CA TYR A 226 -26.74 6.96 -5.05
C TYR A 226 -26.90 5.46 -5.29
N THR A 227 -27.36 5.07 -6.47
CA THR A 227 -27.59 3.68 -6.85
C THR A 227 -26.29 2.93 -7.14
N SER A 228 -25.21 3.64 -7.43
CA SER A 228 -23.87 3.06 -7.61
C SER A 228 -22.80 4.00 -7.08
N ALA A 229 -21.62 3.47 -6.80
CA ALA A 229 -20.48 4.19 -6.24
C ALA A 229 -19.96 5.37 -7.12
N ASN A 230 -20.33 5.39 -8.41
CA ASN A 230 -19.93 6.46 -9.35
C ASN A 230 -21.11 7.08 -10.09
N ALA A 231 -22.33 6.93 -9.59
CA ALA A 231 -23.51 7.52 -10.22
C ALA A 231 -23.39 9.05 -10.37
N ALA A 232 -23.91 9.59 -11.45
CA ALA A 232 -23.89 11.04 -11.70
C ALA A 232 -25.00 11.80 -10.93
N SER A 233 -26.06 11.09 -10.55
CA SER A 233 -27.21 11.66 -9.84
C SER A 233 -27.66 10.74 -8.71
N GLY A 234 -28.16 11.32 -7.64
CA GLY A 234 -28.68 10.60 -6.47
C GLY A 234 -29.98 11.20 -5.96
N SER A 235 -30.71 10.41 -5.18
CA SER A 235 -31.97 10.78 -4.51
C SER A 235 -31.69 11.35 -3.12
N ALA A 236 -32.57 12.20 -2.65
CA ALA A 236 -32.49 12.75 -1.29
C ALA A 236 -32.71 11.68 -0.22
N ALA A 237 -31.91 11.72 0.82
CA ALA A 237 -32.04 10.86 1.98
C ALA A 237 -31.98 11.66 3.29
N LYS A 238 -32.76 11.24 4.27
CA LYS A 238 -32.84 11.87 5.60
C LYS A 238 -31.65 11.44 6.45
N ALA A 239 -31.17 12.36 7.30
CA ALA A 239 -30.17 12.08 8.30
C ALA A 239 -30.63 11.01 9.29
N GLY A 240 -29.68 10.28 9.86
CA GLY A 240 -29.91 9.30 10.91
C GLY A 240 -28.89 8.16 10.91
N PRO A 241 -29.01 7.22 11.85
CA PRO A 241 -28.06 6.13 11.98
C PRO A 241 -28.14 5.17 10.78
N ALA A 242 -26.97 4.74 10.34
CA ALA A 242 -26.82 3.82 9.23
C ALA A 242 -25.65 2.85 9.49
N LYS A 243 -25.62 1.75 8.75
CA LYS A 243 -24.54 0.76 8.81
C LYS A 243 -23.84 0.66 7.47
N ILE A 244 -22.53 0.66 7.48
CA ILE A 244 -21.71 0.46 6.25
C ILE A 244 -21.84 -1.00 5.83
N THR A 245 -22.29 -1.24 4.61
CA THR A 245 -22.49 -2.58 4.06
C THR A 245 -21.55 -2.90 2.89
N ALA A 246 -20.96 -1.88 2.26
CA ALA A 246 -19.90 -2.05 1.26
C ALA A 246 -19.03 -0.80 1.19
N ILE A 247 -17.78 -0.98 0.74
CA ILE A 247 -16.82 0.10 0.52
C ILE A 247 -16.27 -0.04 -0.89
N SER A 248 -16.31 1.03 -1.65
CA SER A 248 -15.67 1.16 -2.97
C SER A 248 -14.62 2.26 -2.89
N ALA A 249 -13.41 1.87 -2.52
CA ALA A 249 -12.30 2.81 -2.45
C ALA A 249 -12.10 3.50 -3.80
N ASN A 250 -11.85 4.82 -3.79
CA ASN A 250 -11.67 5.66 -4.98
C ASN A 250 -12.92 5.92 -5.83
N ALA A 251 -14.11 5.53 -5.39
CA ALA A 251 -15.35 5.94 -6.02
C ALA A 251 -15.78 7.36 -5.59
N LYS A 252 -16.64 8.01 -6.37
CA LYS A 252 -17.23 9.31 -6.00
C LYS A 252 -18.00 9.22 -4.68
N HIS A 253 -18.69 8.10 -4.47
CA HIS A 253 -19.51 7.81 -3.31
C HIS A 253 -18.99 6.51 -2.70
N PRO A 254 -17.97 6.55 -1.81
CA PRO A 254 -17.18 5.38 -1.46
C PRO A 254 -17.86 4.40 -0.50
N TYR A 255 -18.94 4.79 0.18
CA TYR A 255 -19.60 3.97 1.18
C TYR A 255 -21.02 3.61 0.79
N HIS A 256 -21.34 2.33 0.74
CA HIS A 256 -22.72 1.88 0.69
C HIS A 256 -23.24 1.73 2.13
N VAL A 257 -24.32 2.43 2.44
CA VAL A 257 -24.90 2.42 3.77
C VAL A 257 -26.38 2.07 3.71
N ILE A 258 -26.87 1.44 4.78
CA ILE A 258 -28.29 1.13 5.00
C ILE A 258 -28.68 1.70 6.35
N HIS A 259 -29.79 2.45 6.40
CA HIS A 259 -30.34 2.96 7.66
C HIS A 259 -30.59 1.83 8.67
N THR A 260 -30.37 2.09 9.95
CA THR A 260 -30.58 1.11 11.03
C THR A 260 -31.88 1.30 11.80
N ASP A 261 -32.54 2.43 11.60
CA ASP A 261 -33.87 2.71 12.15
C ASP A 261 -34.72 3.59 11.19
N ALA A 262 -35.92 3.94 11.62
CA ALA A 262 -36.90 4.68 10.82
C ALA A 262 -36.63 6.21 10.72
N THR A 263 -35.63 6.75 11.41
CA THR A 263 -35.30 8.18 11.37
C THR A 263 -34.65 8.56 10.05
N SER A 264 -33.90 7.64 9.46
CA SER A 264 -33.29 7.78 8.13
C SER A 264 -33.98 6.87 7.10
N ASN A 265 -33.85 7.24 5.84
CA ASN A 265 -34.22 6.40 4.70
C ASN A 265 -33.05 6.15 3.77
N VAL A 266 -31.83 6.35 4.25
CA VAL A 266 -30.64 6.13 3.43
C VAL A 266 -30.48 4.65 3.09
N TYR A 267 -30.35 4.37 1.80
CA TYR A 267 -30.09 3.04 1.25
C TYR A 267 -29.33 3.17 -0.06
N GLY A 268 -28.02 3.09 -0.02
CA GLY A 268 -27.18 3.25 -1.22
C GLY A 268 -25.82 3.83 -0.90
N TRP A 269 -25.15 4.21 -1.95
CA TRP A 269 -23.83 4.83 -1.89
C TRP A 269 -23.92 6.27 -1.46
N VAL A 270 -23.01 6.74 -0.62
CA VAL A 270 -22.98 8.10 -0.09
C VAL A 270 -21.57 8.68 -0.13
N ASP A 271 -21.48 10.00 -0.12
CA ASP A 271 -20.23 10.74 -0.04
C ASP A 271 -19.57 10.56 1.32
N ALA A 272 -18.25 10.42 1.35
CA ALA A 272 -17.50 10.18 2.58
C ALA A 272 -17.70 11.24 3.66
N ASN A 273 -17.89 12.50 3.26
CA ASN A 273 -18.12 13.63 4.16
C ASN A 273 -19.53 13.68 4.76
N THR A 274 -20.42 12.77 4.34
CA THR A 274 -21.79 12.70 4.85
C THR A 274 -21.96 11.70 5.97
N ILE A 275 -20.93 10.93 6.32
CA ILE A 275 -20.97 9.96 7.40
C ILE A 275 -19.91 10.23 8.46
N SER A 276 -20.24 9.95 9.72
CA SER A 276 -19.34 10.04 10.86
C SER A 276 -19.60 8.89 11.85
N VAL A 277 -18.56 8.47 12.56
CA VAL A 277 -18.71 7.51 13.67
C VAL A 277 -19.23 8.25 14.89
N GLU A 278 -20.29 7.77 15.54
CA GLU A 278 -20.72 8.32 16.83
C GLU A 278 -19.61 8.09 17.86
N GLY A 279 -19.07 9.18 18.43
CA GLY A 279 -18.12 9.13 19.54
C GLY A 279 -16.66 9.39 19.22
N GLY A 280 -16.31 9.99 18.09
CA GLY A 280 -14.95 10.46 17.78
C GLY A 280 -14.61 11.77 18.49
N SER A 281 -14.55 11.80 19.83
CA SER A 281 -13.80 12.78 20.62
C SER A 281 -12.49 12.12 21.03
N ALA A 282 -11.40 12.91 20.94
CA ALA A 282 -10.01 12.55 21.19
C ALA A 282 -9.79 11.64 22.41
N ASP A 283 -8.73 10.81 22.27
CA ASP A 283 -8.00 10.15 23.36
C ASP A 283 -8.81 9.40 24.41
N VAL A 284 -9.12 8.15 24.14
CA VAL A 284 -9.35 7.19 25.23
C VAL A 284 -8.34 6.05 25.09
N ASN A 285 -7.27 6.13 25.88
CA ASN A 285 -6.41 5.01 26.22
C ASN A 285 -7.27 3.95 26.92
N TYR A 286 -7.79 2.98 26.16
CA TYR A 286 -8.38 1.79 26.77
C TYR A 286 -7.26 0.81 27.12
N LEU A 287 -6.84 0.82 28.37
CA LEU A 287 -6.22 -0.33 29.00
C LEU A 287 -7.32 -1.40 29.16
N VAL A 288 -7.38 -2.32 28.20
CA VAL A 288 -8.18 -3.55 28.37
C VAL A 288 -7.45 -4.42 29.39
N ARG A 289 -7.94 -4.43 30.61
CA ARG A 289 -7.54 -5.41 31.62
C ARG A 289 -8.22 -6.74 31.29
N ILE A 290 -7.50 -7.63 30.63
CA ILE A 290 -7.93 -9.01 30.42
C ILE A 290 -7.81 -9.71 31.78
N THR A 291 -8.94 -10.01 32.44
CA THR A 291 -8.96 -10.91 33.59
C THR A 291 -8.97 -12.34 33.08
N ALA A 292 -8.20 -13.21 33.73
CA ALA A 292 -7.89 -14.59 33.31
C ALA A 292 -9.08 -15.57 33.28
N THR A 293 -10.31 -15.11 33.37
CA THR A 293 -11.53 -15.92 33.40
C THR A 293 -12.15 -16.17 32.01
N ASP A 294 -11.66 -15.53 30.95
CA ASP A 294 -12.25 -15.64 29.61
C ASP A 294 -11.42 -16.47 28.60
N LEU A 295 -10.39 -17.18 29.07
CA LEU A 295 -9.64 -18.11 28.20
C LEU A 295 -10.23 -19.52 28.33
N ASN A 296 -11.23 -19.83 27.49
CA ASN A 296 -11.57 -21.22 27.18
C ASN A 296 -10.67 -21.72 26.04
N ILE A 297 -9.59 -22.41 26.43
CA ILE A 297 -8.78 -23.22 25.50
C ILE A 297 -9.47 -24.58 25.38
N ARG A 298 -9.94 -24.88 24.21
CA ARG A 298 -10.15 -26.25 23.73
C ARG A 298 -9.50 -26.42 22.37
#